data_280094c00f06412f41427f059a154edd
#
_entry.id   280094c00f06412f41427f059a154edd
#
_cell.length_a   1.000
_cell.length_b   1.000
_cell.length_c   1.000
_cell.angle_alpha   90.00
_cell.angle_beta   90.00
_cell.angle_gamma   90.00
#
_symmetry.space_group_name_H-M   'P 1'
#
loop_
_entity.id
_entity.type
_entity.pdbx_description
1 polymer ?
#
loop_
_entity_poly.entity_id
_entity_poly.type
_entity_poly.pdbx_seq_one_letter_code
_entity_poly.pdbx_strand_id
1 'polypeptide(L)'
;MHRAFYLLLMAMSPLISHAQAYTSFFTGDTADVQTSARQAYCLMGGRSENDEAMRWWLQRAAGGDVVVLRASGADGYNQYLFSELGVSVNSVQTLVVPNLQAANDPYVARQVSNAEAIWIAGGDQAVYLNAWRGTALHHALAFAGQVKKIPLGGTSAGMAVLGQYYFGAFSGSALSATVLNNPFHSTVALGGRDFMNLDYLANTITDTHFDNPDRKGRLITFMARLAVDSGIRPLAIACDEYTAVCIDSAGMARVFGEFPTHDDQAYFLQANCIPPALPETLQNNLPLTWDRNGAAVKVYRVKGNLTGNNSFDLTNWQSGNGGEWFNWTVSNGVLTETPTSILPQCSLAAKINEVSNQKLLIYPNPCLTTCNVEGYEGMYTVYDLLGRVLISGHTSNGIPMQSFSNGLYLVKVGEHFVRILKS
;
A
#
# COMPACT_ATOMS: atom_id res chain seq x y z
N MET A 1 -78.95 -14.49 -8.71
CA MET A 1 -77.88 -14.19 -7.75
C MET A 1 -76.58 -14.83 -8.23
N HIS A 2 -75.72 -14.08 -8.91
CA HIS A 2 -74.40 -14.60 -9.35
C HIS A 2 -73.34 -14.01 -8.42
N ARG A 3 -72.67 -14.89 -7.63
CA ARG A 3 -71.50 -14.50 -6.79
C ARG A 3 -70.25 -14.68 -7.66
N ALA A 4 -69.57 -13.57 -7.99
CA ALA A 4 -68.27 -13.57 -8.63
C ALA A 4 -67.19 -13.87 -7.53
N PHE A 5 -66.42 -14.93 -7.72
CA PHE A 5 -65.23 -15.25 -6.89
C PHE A 5 -64.04 -14.57 -7.52
N TYR A 6 -63.46 -13.53 -6.87
CA TYR A 6 -62.17 -12.95 -7.26
C TYR A 6 -61.07 -13.80 -6.64
N LEU A 7 -60.32 -14.50 -7.54
CA LEU A 7 -59.08 -15.15 -7.16
C LEU A 7 -57.97 -14.10 -7.09
N LEU A 8 -57.45 -13.81 -5.89
CA LEU A 8 -56.28 -12.96 -5.69
C LEU A 8 -55.03 -13.79 -5.95
N LEU A 9 -54.41 -13.65 -7.15
CA LEU A 9 -53.11 -14.22 -7.46
C LEU A 9 -52.04 -13.37 -6.74
N MET A 10 -51.53 -13.86 -5.61
CA MET A 10 -50.30 -13.34 -5.01
C MET A 10 -49.12 -13.78 -5.91
N ALA A 11 -48.53 -12.84 -6.65
CA ALA A 11 -47.29 -13.03 -7.33
C ALA A 11 -46.16 -13.16 -6.26
N MET A 12 -45.73 -14.39 -5.97
CA MET A 12 -44.48 -14.64 -5.23
C MET A 12 -43.32 -14.27 -6.14
N SER A 13 -42.74 -13.07 -5.97
CA SER A 13 -41.45 -12.75 -6.54
C SER A 13 -40.40 -13.68 -5.94
N PRO A 14 -39.60 -14.40 -6.75
CA PRO A 14 -38.53 -15.23 -6.21
C PRO A 14 -37.53 -14.30 -5.52
N LEU A 15 -37.34 -14.51 -4.23
CA LEU A 15 -36.21 -13.94 -3.48
C LEU A 15 -34.95 -14.61 -4.06
N ILE A 16 -34.28 -13.93 -4.98
CA ILE A 16 -32.96 -14.34 -5.46
C ILE A 16 -32.00 -14.12 -4.29
N SER A 17 -31.77 -15.15 -3.50
CA SER A 17 -30.70 -15.20 -2.53
C SER A 17 -29.38 -15.21 -3.30
N HIS A 18 -28.72 -14.07 -3.40
CA HIS A 18 -27.33 -14.03 -3.86
C HIS A 18 -26.47 -14.64 -2.74
N ALA A 19 -25.75 -15.70 -3.04
CA ALA A 19 -24.76 -16.23 -2.12
C ALA A 19 -23.72 -15.12 -1.83
N GLN A 20 -23.40 -14.94 -0.56
CA GLN A 20 -22.42 -13.97 -0.11
C GLN A 20 -21.06 -14.28 -0.76
N ALA A 21 -20.49 -13.32 -1.46
CA ALA A 21 -19.26 -13.50 -2.23
C ALA A 21 -17.98 -13.43 -1.39
N TYR A 22 -18.08 -12.91 -0.15
CA TYR A 22 -17.00 -12.80 0.83
C TYR A 22 -17.31 -13.65 2.07
N THR A 23 -16.29 -13.90 2.90
CA THR A 23 -16.47 -14.46 4.24
C THR A 23 -16.03 -13.44 5.27
N SER A 24 -16.77 -13.35 6.37
CA SER A 24 -16.47 -12.43 7.48
C SER A 24 -16.38 -13.20 8.79
N PHE A 25 -15.31 -12.94 9.53
CA PHE A 25 -15.10 -13.42 10.91
C PHE A 25 -14.97 -12.21 11.81
N PHE A 26 -15.72 -12.17 12.89
CA PHE A 26 -15.82 -11.01 13.76
C PHE A 26 -15.52 -11.37 15.21
N THR A 27 -14.76 -10.50 15.91
CA THR A 27 -14.43 -10.63 17.33
C THR A 27 -14.48 -9.24 17.97
N GLY A 28 -15.14 -9.11 19.12
CA GLY A 28 -15.29 -7.84 19.86
C GLY A 28 -16.68 -7.23 19.77
N ASP A 29 -16.80 -5.92 19.96
CA ASP A 29 -18.06 -5.18 19.89
C ASP A 29 -18.41 -4.85 18.44
N THR A 30 -19.66 -5.06 18.06
CA THR A 30 -20.17 -4.78 16.71
C THR A 30 -20.55 -3.31 16.48
N ALA A 31 -20.57 -2.50 17.53
CA ALA A 31 -20.81 -1.06 17.42
C ALA A 31 -19.59 -0.39 16.78
N ASP A 32 -19.80 0.35 15.69
CA ASP A 32 -18.79 1.14 15.03
C ASP A 32 -18.28 2.26 15.95
N VAL A 33 -16.99 2.40 16.11
CA VAL A 33 -16.38 3.45 16.92
C VAL A 33 -15.45 4.31 16.09
N GLN A 34 -15.42 5.60 16.39
CA GLN A 34 -14.49 6.53 15.78
C GLN A 34 -13.46 6.98 16.81
N THR A 35 -12.18 6.76 16.50
CA THR A 35 -11.09 7.11 17.40
C THR A 35 -10.15 8.12 16.74
N SER A 36 -9.20 8.62 17.53
CA SER A 36 -8.10 9.46 17.03
C SER A 36 -6.96 8.62 16.47
N ALA A 37 -7.26 7.69 15.57
CA ALA A 37 -6.27 6.87 14.89
C ALA A 37 -5.19 7.75 14.22
N ARG A 38 -3.94 7.30 14.24
CA ARG A 38 -2.79 8.05 13.72
C ARG A 38 -2.12 7.30 12.60
N GLN A 39 -1.84 8.00 11.51
CA GLN A 39 -1.14 7.46 10.37
C GLN A 39 0.12 6.69 10.77
N ALA A 40 0.22 5.46 10.29
CA ALA A 40 1.40 4.62 10.39
C ALA A 40 1.36 3.54 9.33
N TYR A 41 2.54 3.01 8.96
CA TYR A 41 2.61 1.83 8.12
C TYR A 41 3.46 0.77 8.80
N CYS A 42 3.06 -0.50 8.69
CA CYS A 42 3.82 -1.64 9.16
C CYS A 42 4.07 -2.59 7.99
N LEU A 43 5.31 -2.64 7.54
CA LEU A 43 5.78 -3.45 6.42
C LEU A 43 6.49 -4.68 6.99
N MET A 44 5.82 -5.84 7.00
CA MET A 44 6.30 -7.09 7.61
C MET A 44 6.85 -8.04 6.54
N GLY A 45 8.06 -8.54 6.71
CA GLY A 45 8.77 -9.35 5.73
C GLY A 45 8.17 -10.72 5.44
N GLY A 46 7.44 -11.28 6.39
CA GLY A 46 6.77 -12.58 6.23
C GLY A 46 7.16 -13.58 7.30
N ARG A 47 6.66 -14.82 7.19
CA ARG A 47 6.65 -15.86 8.23
C ARG A 47 5.73 -15.49 9.38
N SER A 48 6.25 -15.40 10.60
CA SER A 48 5.48 -14.91 11.74
C SER A 48 5.65 -13.43 11.91
N GLU A 49 4.64 -12.77 12.41
CA GLU A 49 4.66 -11.36 12.76
C GLU A 49 5.61 -11.13 13.95
N ASN A 50 6.28 -9.97 13.94
CA ASN A 50 7.00 -9.48 15.09
C ASN A 50 6.03 -8.78 16.04
N ASP A 51 5.82 -9.32 17.23
CA ASP A 51 4.83 -8.85 18.20
C ASP A 51 5.01 -7.39 18.60
N GLU A 52 6.26 -6.92 18.75
CA GLU A 52 6.52 -5.53 19.16
C GLU A 52 6.15 -4.55 18.02
N ALA A 53 6.43 -4.92 16.78
CA ALA A 53 5.99 -4.16 15.62
C ALA A 53 4.46 -4.10 15.52
N MET A 54 3.80 -5.24 15.77
CA MET A 54 2.34 -5.33 15.74
C MET A 54 1.71 -4.53 16.89
N ARG A 55 2.26 -4.58 18.12
CA ARG A 55 1.82 -3.72 19.23
C ARG A 55 1.99 -2.25 18.89
N TRP A 56 3.15 -1.88 18.33
CA TRP A 56 3.43 -0.52 17.91
C TRP A 56 2.42 -0.01 16.86
N TRP A 57 2.08 -0.85 15.90
CA TRP A 57 1.11 -0.52 14.85
C TRP A 57 -0.32 -0.45 15.41
N LEU A 58 -0.74 -1.44 16.19
CA LEU A 58 -2.09 -1.56 16.74
C LEU A 58 -2.44 -0.43 17.71
N GLN A 59 -1.47 0.04 18.52
CA GLN A 59 -1.65 1.20 19.41
C GLN A 59 -2.07 2.46 18.66
N ARG A 60 -1.79 2.56 17.38
CA ARG A 60 -2.14 3.72 16.55
C ARG A 60 -3.58 3.72 16.07
N ALA A 61 -4.28 2.60 16.19
CA ALA A 61 -5.73 2.52 16.05
C ALA A 61 -6.48 3.22 17.20
N ALA A 62 -5.77 3.55 18.29
CA ALA A 62 -6.30 4.24 19.46
C ALA A 62 -7.58 3.59 20.06
N GLY A 63 -7.61 2.24 20.08
CA GLY A 63 -8.75 1.47 20.58
C GLY A 63 -9.89 1.25 19.60
N GLY A 64 -9.70 1.59 18.33
CA GLY A 64 -10.73 1.51 17.28
C GLY A 64 -10.94 0.12 16.69
N ASP A 65 -11.63 0.08 15.57
CA ASP A 65 -11.98 -1.13 14.82
C ASP A 65 -10.86 -1.52 13.85
N VAL A 66 -10.49 -2.79 13.88
CA VAL A 66 -9.42 -3.34 13.04
C VAL A 66 -10.00 -4.24 11.96
N VAL A 67 -9.67 -4.00 10.70
CA VAL A 67 -10.03 -4.87 9.58
C VAL A 67 -8.80 -5.61 9.07
N VAL A 68 -8.89 -6.94 9.00
CA VAL A 68 -7.90 -7.80 8.36
C VAL A 68 -8.41 -8.23 6.99
N LEU A 69 -7.63 -7.97 5.95
CA LEU A 69 -7.96 -8.33 4.57
C LEU A 69 -7.12 -9.51 4.11
N ARG A 70 -7.75 -10.48 3.46
CA ARG A 70 -7.09 -11.63 2.84
C ARG A 70 -7.93 -12.18 1.69
N ALA A 71 -7.31 -12.93 0.77
CA ALA A 71 -8.03 -13.57 -0.33
C ALA A 71 -8.43 -15.02 -0.02
N SER A 72 -7.82 -15.65 0.99
CA SER A 72 -8.10 -17.03 1.40
C SER A 72 -7.76 -17.23 2.87
N GLY A 73 -8.20 -18.33 3.47
CA GLY A 73 -7.94 -18.67 4.88
C GLY A 73 -9.10 -18.28 5.79
N ALA A 74 -8.81 -18.09 7.08
CA ALA A 74 -9.78 -17.86 8.15
C ALA A 74 -9.32 -16.74 9.10
N ASP A 75 -9.79 -16.75 10.31
CA ASP A 75 -9.72 -15.71 11.34
C ASP A 75 -8.48 -15.74 12.25
N GLY A 76 -7.37 -16.32 11.78
CA GLY A 76 -6.16 -16.49 12.60
C GLY A 76 -5.60 -15.21 13.22
N TYR A 77 -5.94 -14.05 12.68
CA TYR A 77 -5.55 -12.75 13.26
C TYR A 77 -6.51 -12.24 14.34
N ASN A 78 -7.75 -12.74 14.42
CA ASN A 78 -8.76 -12.12 15.26
C ASN A 78 -8.35 -12.15 16.74
N GLN A 79 -8.06 -13.32 17.31
CA GLN A 79 -7.64 -13.44 18.70
C GLN A 79 -6.27 -12.80 18.94
N TYR A 80 -5.34 -12.98 18.01
CA TYR A 80 -4.00 -12.39 18.08
C TYR A 80 -4.06 -10.86 18.26
N LEU A 81 -4.81 -10.14 17.41
CA LEU A 81 -4.93 -8.70 17.47
C LEU A 81 -5.88 -8.23 18.59
N PHE A 82 -6.93 -9.00 18.91
CA PHE A 82 -7.93 -8.59 19.87
C PHE A 82 -7.47 -8.73 21.33
N SER A 83 -6.70 -9.79 21.64
CA SER A 83 -6.37 -10.11 23.03
C SER A 83 -4.91 -10.49 23.28
N GLU A 84 -4.24 -11.24 22.37
CA GLU A 84 -2.92 -11.83 22.68
C GLU A 84 -1.81 -10.78 22.69
N LEU A 85 -1.91 -9.74 21.88
CA LEU A 85 -0.95 -8.62 21.86
C LEU A 85 -1.07 -7.70 23.08
N GLY A 86 -2.15 -7.77 23.86
CA GLY A 86 -2.35 -6.92 25.03
C GLY A 86 -2.57 -5.44 24.73
N VAL A 87 -2.98 -5.11 23.51
CA VAL A 87 -3.41 -3.76 23.10
C VAL A 87 -4.91 -3.77 22.92
N SER A 88 -5.61 -2.90 23.64
CA SER A 88 -7.08 -2.85 23.57
C SER A 88 -7.54 -2.26 22.24
N VAL A 89 -8.47 -2.96 21.58
CA VAL A 89 -9.21 -2.51 20.38
C VAL A 89 -10.70 -2.81 20.57
N ASN A 90 -11.58 -2.10 19.89
CA ASN A 90 -13.02 -2.31 19.95
C ASN A 90 -13.43 -3.64 19.31
N SER A 91 -12.91 -3.87 18.11
CA SER A 91 -13.17 -5.10 17.37
C SER A 91 -12.04 -5.47 16.41
N VAL A 92 -12.03 -6.74 16.00
CA VAL A 92 -11.21 -7.24 14.89
C VAL A 92 -12.10 -8.02 13.95
N GLN A 93 -12.13 -7.62 12.69
CA GLN A 93 -12.89 -8.29 11.65
C GLN A 93 -11.98 -8.77 10.53
N THR A 94 -11.89 -10.09 10.32
CA THR A 94 -11.26 -10.65 9.12
C THR A 94 -12.27 -10.76 7.99
N LEU A 95 -11.95 -10.14 6.85
CA LEU A 95 -12.70 -10.22 5.60
C LEU A 95 -11.89 -11.04 4.57
N VAL A 96 -12.45 -12.17 4.16
CA VAL A 96 -11.90 -12.99 3.07
C VAL A 96 -12.54 -12.55 1.77
N VAL A 97 -11.74 -11.95 0.89
CA VAL A 97 -12.18 -11.29 -0.36
C VAL A 97 -11.46 -11.95 -1.54
N PRO A 98 -11.95 -13.10 -2.04
CA PRO A 98 -11.21 -13.94 -2.99
C PRO A 98 -11.29 -13.48 -4.45
N ASN A 99 -12.23 -12.61 -4.79
CA ASN A 99 -12.54 -12.29 -6.19
C ASN A 99 -13.15 -10.89 -6.36
N LEU A 100 -13.33 -10.49 -7.59
CA LEU A 100 -13.85 -9.19 -7.99
C LEU A 100 -15.27 -8.90 -7.44
N GLN A 101 -16.13 -9.93 -7.35
CA GLN A 101 -17.48 -9.78 -6.83
C GLN A 101 -17.45 -9.42 -5.34
N ALA A 102 -16.66 -10.15 -4.54
CA ALA A 102 -16.45 -9.87 -3.13
C ALA A 102 -15.83 -8.48 -2.89
N ALA A 103 -14.86 -8.09 -3.74
CA ALA A 103 -14.19 -6.79 -3.64
C ALA A 103 -15.09 -5.59 -4.02
N ASN A 104 -16.19 -5.84 -4.74
CA ASN A 104 -17.21 -4.83 -5.02
C ASN A 104 -18.42 -4.88 -4.08
N ASP A 105 -18.40 -5.76 -3.07
CA ASP A 105 -19.50 -5.85 -2.12
C ASP A 105 -19.55 -4.57 -1.24
N PRO A 106 -20.70 -3.90 -1.13
CA PRO A 106 -20.83 -2.68 -0.35
C PRO A 106 -20.54 -2.86 1.14
N TYR A 107 -20.76 -4.06 1.69
CA TYR A 107 -20.43 -4.37 3.06
C TYR A 107 -18.91 -4.34 3.28
N VAL A 108 -18.14 -5.00 2.40
CA VAL A 108 -16.67 -5.03 2.46
C VAL A 108 -16.10 -3.63 2.39
N ALA A 109 -16.55 -2.83 1.40
CA ALA A 109 -16.10 -1.45 1.24
C ALA A 109 -16.42 -0.58 2.47
N ARG A 110 -17.61 -0.74 3.05
CA ARG A 110 -18.03 0.00 4.25
C ARG A 110 -17.15 -0.35 5.46
N GLN A 111 -16.91 -1.64 5.73
CA GLN A 111 -16.08 -2.07 6.86
C GLN A 111 -14.66 -1.51 6.75
N VAL A 112 -14.08 -1.57 5.56
CA VAL A 112 -12.74 -1.00 5.30
C VAL A 112 -12.71 0.53 5.44
N SER A 113 -13.76 1.22 4.99
CA SER A 113 -13.85 2.69 5.12
C SER A 113 -14.03 3.15 6.58
N ASN A 114 -14.72 2.36 7.38
CA ASN A 114 -14.97 2.69 8.79
C ASN A 114 -13.79 2.35 9.70
N ALA A 115 -12.97 1.36 9.37
CA ALA A 115 -11.86 0.86 10.19
C ALA A 115 -10.90 1.96 10.67
N GLU A 116 -10.36 1.80 11.87
CA GLU A 116 -9.28 2.62 12.46
C GLU A 116 -7.90 2.02 12.23
N ALA A 117 -7.80 0.75 11.82
CA ALA A 117 -6.58 0.13 11.33
C ALA A 117 -6.90 -0.97 10.31
N ILE A 118 -6.02 -1.16 9.32
CA ILE A 118 -6.18 -2.19 8.29
C ILE A 118 -4.90 -3.00 8.17
N TRP A 119 -5.02 -4.32 8.26
CA TRP A 119 -3.95 -5.29 8.05
C TRP A 119 -4.21 -6.12 6.81
N ILE A 120 -3.25 -6.17 5.88
CA ILE A 120 -3.31 -7.05 4.71
C ILE A 120 -2.45 -8.29 5.02
N ALA A 121 -3.11 -9.43 5.17
CA ALA A 121 -2.45 -10.69 5.50
C ALA A 121 -1.54 -11.18 4.37
N GLY A 122 -0.69 -12.15 4.68
CA GLY A 122 0.06 -12.90 3.68
C GLY A 122 -0.85 -13.74 2.78
N GLY A 123 -0.32 -14.13 1.62
CA GLY A 123 -1.06 -14.91 0.63
C GLY A 123 -0.43 -14.81 -0.75
N ASP A 124 -1.22 -14.59 -1.76
CA ASP A 124 -0.80 -14.38 -3.14
C ASP A 124 -1.14 -12.95 -3.60
N GLN A 125 -0.11 -12.12 -3.78
CA GLN A 125 -0.28 -10.75 -4.24
C GLN A 125 -0.91 -10.64 -5.64
N ALA A 126 -0.75 -11.64 -6.49
CA ALA A 126 -1.40 -11.66 -7.79
C ALA A 126 -2.93 -11.73 -7.66
N VAL A 127 -3.42 -12.47 -6.67
CA VAL A 127 -4.87 -12.52 -6.37
C VAL A 127 -5.33 -11.16 -5.85
N TYR A 128 -4.60 -10.52 -4.93
CA TYR A 128 -4.94 -9.20 -4.41
C TYR A 128 -5.06 -8.17 -5.54
N LEU A 129 -4.05 -8.09 -6.39
CA LEU A 129 -4.03 -7.13 -7.49
C LEU A 129 -5.11 -7.40 -8.54
N ASN A 130 -5.35 -8.67 -8.89
CA ASN A 130 -6.36 -9.04 -9.88
C ASN A 130 -7.80 -8.88 -9.36
N ALA A 131 -8.02 -9.18 -8.07
CA ALA A 131 -9.36 -9.16 -7.49
C ALA A 131 -9.76 -7.80 -6.91
N TRP A 132 -8.81 -7.03 -6.38
CA TRP A 132 -9.14 -5.81 -5.61
C TRP A 132 -8.93 -4.52 -6.39
N ARG A 133 -7.98 -4.47 -7.34
CA ARG A 133 -7.65 -3.25 -8.08
C ARG A 133 -8.85 -2.72 -8.88
N GLY A 134 -9.13 -1.42 -8.75
CA GLY A 134 -10.24 -0.74 -9.44
C GLY A 134 -11.62 -1.04 -8.86
N THR A 135 -11.72 -1.65 -7.69
CA THR A 135 -12.99 -2.04 -7.04
C THR A 135 -13.38 -1.08 -5.91
N ALA A 136 -14.56 -1.29 -5.33
CA ALA A 136 -15.03 -0.56 -4.15
C ALA A 136 -14.09 -0.77 -2.95
N LEU A 137 -13.55 -1.99 -2.75
CA LEU A 137 -12.51 -2.27 -1.75
C LEU A 137 -11.25 -1.43 -2.00
N HIS A 138 -10.76 -1.38 -3.24
CA HIS A 138 -9.57 -0.57 -3.57
C HIS A 138 -9.80 0.90 -3.24
N HIS A 139 -10.96 1.45 -3.58
CA HIS A 139 -11.29 2.84 -3.26
C HIS A 139 -11.36 3.07 -1.74
N ALA A 140 -11.91 2.12 -0.98
CA ALA A 140 -11.93 2.18 0.48
C ALA A 140 -10.52 2.13 1.09
N LEU A 141 -9.62 1.28 0.56
CA LEU A 141 -8.20 1.25 0.95
C LEU A 141 -7.49 2.57 0.65
N ALA A 142 -7.69 3.11 -0.54
CA ALA A 142 -7.14 4.41 -0.92
C ALA A 142 -7.65 5.53 0.00
N PHE A 143 -8.95 5.53 0.33
CA PHE A 143 -9.54 6.45 1.30
C PHE A 143 -8.89 6.31 2.68
N ALA A 144 -8.76 5.08 3.19
CA ALA A 144 -8.15 4.80 4.49
C ALA A 144 -6.71 5.34 4.58
N GLY A 145 -5.88 5.10 3.55
CA GLY A 145 -4.47 5.50 3.54
C GLY A 145 -4.23 6.98 3.24
N GLN A 146 -4.96 7.57 2.29
CA GLN A 146 -4.67 8.90 1.77
C GLN A 146 -5.50 10.01 2.44
N VAL A 147 -6.71 9.69 2.88
CA VAL A 147 -7.68 10.68 3.41
C VAL A 147 -7.87 10.51 4.90
N LYS A 148 -8.26 9.32 5.35
CA LYS A 148 -8.46 9.03 6.77
C LYS A 148 -7.13 8.96 7.52
N LYS A 149 -6.05 8.56 6.81
CA LYS A 149 -4.67 8.45 7.31
C LYS A 149 -4.58 7.60 8.59
N ILE A 150 -5.19 6.43 8.53
CA ILE A 150 -5.15 5.44 9.59
C ILE A 150 -3.94 4.50 9.47
N PRO A 151 -3.61 3.70 10.50
CA PRO A 151 -2.61 2.65 10.40
C PRO A 151 -2.95 1.65 9.30
N LEU A 152 -2.04 1.45 8.36
CA LEU A 152 -2.08 0.39 7.35
C LEU A 152 -0.87 -0.52 7.55
N GLY A 153 -1.05 -1.81 7.36
CA GLY A 153 0.07 -2.73 7.43
C GLY A 153 -0.19 -3.99 6.61
N GLY A 154 0.84 -4.78 6.45
CA GLY A 154 0.71 -6.07 5.79
C GLY A 154 1.99 -6.88 5.87
N THR A 155 1.82 -8.20 5.77
CA THR A 155 2.90 -9.17 5.80
C THR A 155 3.03 -9.89 4.47
N SER A 156 4.26 -10.23 4.05
CA SER A 156 4.50 -11.01 2.84
C SER A 156 3.80 -10.40 1.61
N ALA A 157 2.85 -11.10 0.99
CA ALA A 157 2.05 -10.57 -0.12
C ALA A 157 1.33 -9.25 0.23
N GLY A 158 0.87 -9.10 1.49
CA GLY A 158 0.26 -7.86 1.98
C GLY A 158 1.25 -6.69 2.01
N MET A 159 2.50 -6.91 2.43
CA MET A 159 3.56 -5.91 2.33
C MET A 159 3.90 -5.60 0.87
N ALA A 160 3.97 -6.63 0.03
CA ALA A 160 4.38 -6.49 -1.38
C ALA A 160 3.47 -5.57 -2.20
N VAL A 161 2.24 -5.32 -1.76
CA VAL A 161 1.27 -4.45 -2.46
C VAL A 161 1.12 -3.05 -1.84
N LEU A 162 1.88 -2.72 -0.78
CA LEU A 162 1.79 -1.43 -0.11
C LEU A 162 2.67 -0.34 -0.75
N GLY A 163 3.71 -0.72 -1.49
CA GLY A 163 4.51 0.24 -2.27
C GLY A 163 3.71 0.90 -3.39
N GLN A 164 4.12 2.08 -3.84
CA GLN A 164 3.54 2.71 -5.03
C GLN A 164 3.80 1.88 -6.28
N TYR A 165 4.93 1.16 -6.31
CA TYR A 165 5.26 0.13 -7.28
C TYR A 165 5.28 -1.23 -6.61
N TYR A 166 4.96 -2.27 -7.37
CA TYR A 166 4.88 -3.62 -6.85
C TYR A 166 5.39 -4.66 -7.85
N PHE A 167 5.84 -5.77 -7.31
CA PHE A 167 6.04 -7.01 -8.04
C PHE A 167 4.75 -7.83 -7.97
N GLY A 168 4.07 -8.00 -9.11
CA GLY A 168 2.73 -8.62 -9.15
C GLY A 168 2.71 -10.15 -9.06
N ALA A 169 3.87 -10.81 -9.27
CA ALA A 169 4.00 -12.28 -9.27
C ALA A 169 3.00 -13.02 -10.21
N PHE A 170 2.46 -12.34 -11.23
CA PHE A 170 1.43 -12.90 -12.14
C PHE A 170 1.89 -14.13 -12.91
N SER A 171 3.19 -14.34 -13.04
CA SER A 171 3.80 -15.50 -13.70
C SER A 171 4.69 -16.30 -12.73
N GLY A 172 4.37 -16.26 -11.44
CA GLY A 172 5.15 -16.89 -10.37
C GLY A 172 6.28 -16.02 -9.83
N SER A 173 7.11 -16.59 -8.95
CA SER A 173 8.20 -15.88 -8.28
C SER A 173 9.38 -15.64 -9.22
N ALA A 174 9.95 -14.44 -9.17
CA ALA A 174 11.20 -14.11 -9.84
C ALA A 174 12.39 -14.57 -8.98
N LEU A 175 13.27 -15.40 -9.54
CA LEU A 175 14.49 -15.86 -8.88
C LEU A 175 15.65 -14.94 -9.22
N SER A 176 16.43 -14.52 -8.23
CA SER A 176 17.56 -13.59 -8.37
C SER A 176 18.50 -13.97 -9.51
N ALA A 177 18.99 -15.22 -9.55
CA ALA A 177 19.91 -15.69 -10.58
C ALA A 177 19.29 -15.63 -11.98
N THR A 178 17.99 -15.93 -12.12
CA THR A 178 17.32 -15.89 -13.43
C THR A 178 17.19 -14.48 -13.94
N VAL A 179 16.70 -13.56 -13.10
CA VAL A 179 16.39 -12.19 -13.55
C VAL A 179 17.62 -11.29 -13.66
N LEU A 180 18.69 -11.58 -12.93
CA LEU A 180 20.00 -10.95 -13.15
C LEU A 180 20.59 -11.30 -14.53
N ASN A 181 20.36 -12.52 -15.00
CA ASN A 181 20.81 -12.97 -16.32
C ASN A 181 19.85 -12.59 -17.46
N ASN A 182 18.59 -12.34 -17.16
CA ASN A 182 17.60 -11.80 -18.09
C ASN A 182 16.59 -10.89 -17.37
N PRO A 183 16.84 -9.58 -17.31
CA PRO A 183 15.94 -8.62 -16.66
C PRO A 183 14.53 -8.54 -17.28
N PHE A 184 14.34 -9.09 -18.47
CA PHE A 184 13.06 -9.18 -19.18
C PHE A 184 12.43 -10.58 -19.11
N HIS A 185 12.92 -11.44 -18.23
CA HIS A 185 12.31 -12.75 -18.00
C HIS A 185 10.82 -12.60 -17.66
N SER A 186 9.98 -13.52 -18.14
CA SER A 186 8.51 -13.45 -18.00
C SER A 186 7.98 -13.38 -16.55
N THR A 187 8.80 -13.79 -15.58
CA THR A 187 8.48 -13.65 -14.16
C THR A 187 8.66 -12.23 -13.62
N VAL A 188 9.33 -11.33 -14.34
CA VAL A 188 9.47 -9.92 -13.93
C VAL A 188 8.21 -9.16 -14.31
N ALA A 189 7.18 -9.27 -13.47
CA ALA A 189 5.89 -8.63 -13.66
C ALA A 189 5.73 -7.47 -12.69
N LEU A 190 6.10 -6.26 -13.14
CA LEU A 190 6.03 -5.03 -12.35
C LEU A 190 4.81 -4.22 -12.71
N GLY A 191 4.22 -3.56 -11.71
CA GLY A 191 3.16 -2.58 -11.85
C GLY A 191 3.34 -1.43 -10.88
N GLY A 192 2.47 -0.43 -10.96
CA GLY A 192 2.54 0.69 -10.03
C GLY A 192 1.63 1.85 -10.38
N ARG A 193 1.41 2.73 -9.40
CA ARG A 193 0.54 3.91 -9.44
C ARG A 193 -0.96 3.61 -9.63
N ASP A 194 -1.35 2.36 -9.61
CA ASP A 194 -2.71 1.90 -9.91
C ASP A 194 -3.32 1.06 -8.78
N PHE A 195 -2.62 0.95 -7.62
CA PHE A 195 -3.15 0.27 -6.44
C PHE A 195 -2.97 1.13 -5.19
N MET A 196 -1.81 1.20 -4.56
CA MET A 196 -1.60 2.02 -3.36
C MET A 196 -0.77 3.26 -3.69
N ASN A 197 -1.10 4.38 -3.02
CA ASN A 197 -0.34 5.62 -3.11
C ASN A 197 -0.26 6.24 -1.72
N LEU A 198 0.68 5.75 -0.93
CA LEU A 198 0.85 6.10 0.48
C LEU A 198 1.95 7.13 0.67
N ASP A 199 1.80 8.00 1.66
CA ASP A 199 2.83 8.96 2.05
C ASP A 199 4.16 8.21 2.33
N TYR A 200 5.29 8.80 1.99
CA TYR A 200 6.65 8.24 2.11
C TYR A 200 6.96 7.00 1.26
N LEU A 201 5.97 6.40 0.57
CA LEU A 201 6.17 5.25 -0.32
C LEU A 201 6.07 5.62 -1.81
N ALA A 202 6.14 6.89 -2.14
CA ALA A 202 6.22 7.36 -3.53
C ALA A 202 7.51 6.85 -4.22
N ASN A 203 7.40 6.40 -5.47
CA ASN A 203 8.47 5.76 -6.24
C ASN A 203 9.11 4.54 -5.56
N THR A 204 8.46 3.95 -4.55
CA THR A 204 8.97 2.83 -3.76
C THR A 204 8.33 1.52 -4.18
N ILE A 205 9.15 0.49 -4.34
CA ILE A 205 8.75 -0.92 -4.41
C ILE A 205 9.11 -1.59 -3.09
N THR A 206 8.24 -2.47 -2.59
CA THR A 206 8.49 -3.27 -1.38
C THR A 206 8.80 -4.71 -1.74
N ASP A 207 9.74 -5.35 -1.05
CA ASP A 207 10.06 -6.77 -1.20
C ASP A 207 10.14 -7.48 0.16
N THR A 208 9.81 -8.76 0.18
CA THR A 208 9.51 -9.55 1.37
C THR A 208 10.27 -10.86 1.34
N HIS A 209 10.40 -11.59 2.49
CA HIS A 209 11.19 -12.81 2.58
C HIS A 209 12.56 -12.62 1.94
N PHE A 210 13.23 -11.53 2.31
CA PHE A 210 14.33 -11.02 1.49
C PHE A 210 15.59 -11.88 1.61
N ASP A 211 15.73 -12.58 2.71
CA ASP A 211 16.78 -13.53 3.04
C ASP A 211 16.52 -14.97 2.55
N ASN A 212 15.23 -15.34 2.33
CA ASN A 212 14.86 -16.74 2.12
C ASN A 212 13.81 -16.95 0.98
N PRO A 213 14.26 -17.33 -0.23
CA PRO A 213 15.66 -17.37 -0.70
C PRO A 213 16.21 -15.95 -0.88
N ASP A 214 17.53 -15.82 -1.08
CA ASP A 214 18.11 -14.49 -1.35
C ASP A 214 17.43 -13.78 -2.52
N ARG A 215 16.84 -12.62 -2.23
CA ARG A 215 16.05 -11.81 -3.19
C ARG A 215 16.74 -10.52 -3.62
N LYS A 216 17.97 -10.28 -3.19
CA LYS A 216 18.73 -9.07 -3.52
C LYS A 216 18.85 -8.86 -5.03
N GLY A 217 19.18 -9.92 -5.76
CA GLY A 217 19.33 -9.86 -7.21
C GLY A 217 18.02 -9.56 -7.95
N ARG A 218 16.87 -10.05 -7.45
CA ARG A 218 15.59 -9.71 -8.07
C ARG A 218 15.21 -8.27 -7.81
N LEU A 219 15.42 -7.76 -6.59
CA LEU A 219 15.04 -6.40 -6.24
C LEU A 219 15.84 -5.36 -7.01
N ILE A 220 17.17 -5.55 -7.13
CA ILE A 220 18.00 -4.63 -7.95
C ILE A 220 17.58 -4.68 -9.43
N THR A 221 17.17 -5.85 -9.94
CA THR A 221 16.63 -5.99 -11.29
C THR A 221 15.29 -5.24 -11.44
N PHE A 222 14.41 -5.34 -10.46
CA PHE A 222 13.14 -4.58 -10.45
C PHE A 222 13.41 -3.06 -10.46
N MET A 223 14.34 -2.59 -9.62
CA MET A 223 14.74 -1.19 -9.61
C MET A 223 15.32 -0.75 -10.96
N ALA A 224 16.18 -1.55 -11.59
CA ALA A 224 16.73 -1.26 -12.92
C ALA A 224 15.62 -1.12 -13.97
N ARG A 225 14.63 -2.04 -13.96
CA ARG A 225 13.47 -1.99 -14.85
C ARG A 225 12.61 -0.75 -14.58
N LEU A 226 12.31 -0.43 -13.32
CA LEU A 226 11.53 0.77 -12.96
C LEU A 226 12.23 2.07 -13.37
N ALA A 227 13.56 2.11 -13.25
CA ALA A 227 14.33 3.27 -13.68
C ALA A 227 14.19 3.54 -15.18
N VAL A 228 14.18 2.50 -16.00
CA VAL A 228 14.09 2.62 -17.47
C VAL A 228 12.63 2.66 -17.93
N ASP A 229 11.81 1.70 -17.52
CA ASP A 229 10.45 1.54 -18.04
C ASP A 229 9.49 2.63 -17.55
N SER A 230 9.68 3.11 -16.32
CA SER A 230 8.83 4.16 -15.72
C SER A 230 9.48 5.53 -15.68
N GLY A 231 10.79 5.63 -16.02
CA GLY A 231 11.52 6.89 -16.01
C GLY A 231 11.63 7.54 -14.64
N ILE A 232 11.60 6.75 -13.56
CA ILE A 232 11.65 7.24 -12.18
C ILE A 232 13.03 6.99 -11.57
N ARG A 233 13.29 7.66 -10.45
CA ARG A 233 14.33 7.24 -9.52
C ARG A 233 13.72 6.23 -8.56
N PRO A 234 13.98 4.92 -8.73
CA PRO A 234 13.34 3.91 -7.89
C PRO A 234 13.95 3.91 -6.48
N LEU A 235 13.06 3.75 -5.52
CA LEU A 235 13.34 3.48 -4.12
C LEU A 235 12.82 2.09 -3.78
N ALA A 236 13.41 1.43 -2.79
CA ALA A 236 12.89 0.14 -2.33
C ALA A 236 13.05 -0.03 -0.82
N ILE A 237 12.09 -0.73 -0.21
CA ILE A 237 12.15 -1.19 1.17
C ILE A 237 11.98 -2.71 1.15
N ALA A 238 12.94 -3.43 1.71
CA ALA A 238 12.88 -4.87 1.80
C ALA A 238 13.07 -5.33 3.25
N CYS A 239 12.39 -6.40 3.63
CA CYS A 239 12.47 -7.00 4.95
C CYS A 239 12.77 -8.49 4.85
N ASP A 240 13.72 -8.95 5.66
CA ASP A 240 13.93 -10.37 5.92
C ASP A 240 12.69 -10.97 6.62
N GLU A 241 12.57 -12.29 6.65
CA GLU A 241 11.53 -12.95 7.44
C GLU A 241 11.62 -12.49 8.90
N TYR A 242 10.51 -12.44 9.63
CA TYR A 242 10.39 -11.99 11.04
C TYR A 242 10.73 -10.53 11.31
N THR A 243 11.08 -9.76 10.28
CA THR A 243 11.49 -8.36 10.37
C THR A 243 10.37 -7.44 9.92
N ALA A 244 10.21 -6.31 10.60
CA ALA A 244 9.24 -5.28 10.24
C ALA A 244 9.85 -3.89 10.16
N VAL A 245 9.40 -3.11 9.17
CA VAL A 245 9.64 -1.66 9.06
C VAL A 245 8.35 -0.94 9.41
N CYS A 246 8.38 -0.21 10.52
CA CYS A 246 7.26 0.58 11.03
C CYS A 246 7.49 2.08 10.80
N ILE A 247 6.68 2.69 9.93
CA ILE A 247 6.82 4.09 9.49
C ILE A 247 5.78 4.93 10.22
N ASP A 248 6.21 5.98 10.90
CA ASP A 248 5.31 6.92 11.59
C ASP A 248 4.85 8.07 10.67
N SER A 249 3.97 8.91 11.19
CA SER A 249 3.42 10.06 10.46
C SER A 249 4.43 11.16 10.13
N ALA A 250 5.65 11.09 10.68
CA ALA A 250 6.75 11.98 10.35
C ALA A 250 7.69 11.38 9.30
N GLY A 251 7.46 10.14 8.83
CA GLY A 251 8.30 9.45 7.86
C GLY A 251 9.52 8.74 8.47
N MET A 252 9.57 8.63 9.79
CA MET A 252 10.61 7.86 10.45
C MET A 252 10.27 6.37 10.42
N ALA A 253 11.10 5.59 9.77
CA ALA A 253 10.99 4.14 9.67
C ALA A 253 11.81 3.48 10.80
N ARG A 254 11.14 2.80 11.71
CA ARG A 254 11.73 2.00 12.80
C ARG A 254 11.80 0.55 12.38
N VAL A 255 12.89 -0.15 12.70
CA VAL A 255 13.08 -1.55 12.33
C VAL A 255 12.97 -2.44 13.54
N PHE A 256 11.97 -3.31 13.53
CA PHE A 256 11.72 -4.33 14.55
C PHE A 256 12.18 -5.69 14.06
N GLY A 257 12.70 -6.51 14.98
CA GLY A 257 13.20 -7.84 14.76
C GLY A 257 13.79 -8.37 16.08
N GLU A 258 14.49 -9.49 16.02
CA GLU A 258 15.01 -10.17 17.20
C GLU A 258 16.55 -10.15 17.30
N PHE A 259 17.20 -9.21 16.58
CA PHE A 259 18.66 -9.04 16.75
C PHE A 259 19.01 -8.68 18.20
N PRO A 260 20.05 -9.29 18.82
CA PRO A 260 21.07 -10.16 18.22
C PRO A 260 20.74 -11.67 18.21
N THR A 261 19.57 -12.10 18.68
CA THR A 261 19.18 -13.52 18.70
C THR A 261 19.07 -14.10 17.30
N HIS A 262 18.50 -13.32 16.38
CA HIS A 262 18.39 -13.60 14.95
C HIS A 262 19.00 -12.47 14.12
N ASP A 263 19.39 -12.78 12.88
CA ASP A 263 20.03 -11.81 11.99
C ASP A 263 18.99 -11.06 11.14
N ASP A 264 17.92 -10.61 11.80
CA ASP A 264 16.80 -9.91 11.18
C ASP A 264 17.21 -8.54 10.66
N GLN A 265 16.99 -8.30 9.37
CA GLN A 265 17.44 -7.08 8.71
C GLN A 265 16.34 -6.45 7.84
N ALA A 266 16.41 -5.14 7.74
CA ALA A 266 15.71 -4.38 6.73
C ALA A 266 16.70 -3.61 5.85
N TYR A 267 16.27 -3.33 4.62
CA TYR A 267 17.08 -2.70 3.59
C TYR A 267 16.30 -1.53 2.99
N PHE A 268 16.94 -0.36 2.95
CA PHE A 268 16.44 0.83 2.26
C PHE A 268 17.34 1.11 1.07
N LEU A 269 16.83 0.85 -0.14
CA LEU A 269 17.58 0.94 -1.38
C LEU A 269 17.13 2.15 -2.20
N GLN A 270 18.09 2.81 -2.84
CA GLN A 270 17.81 3.92 -3.73
C GLN A 270 18.79 3.92 -4.91
N ALA A 271 18.29 4.12 -6.13
CA ALA A 271 19.16 4.38 -7.25
C ALA A 271 20.01 5.63 -6.97
N ASN A 272 21.33 5.52 -7.15
CA ASN A 272 22.23 6.65 -6.94
C ASN A 272 22.15 7.62 -8.12
N CYS A 273 22.42 8.90 -7.88
CA CYS A 273 22.26 9.95 -8.88
C CYS A 273 23.56 10.27 -9.63
N ILE A 274 24.43 9.28 -9.83
CA ILE A 274 25.62 9.43 -10.66
C ILE A 274 25.19 9.39 -12.14
N PRO A 275 25.28 10.52 -12.87
CA PRO A 275 24.87 10.52 -14.27
C PRO A 275 25.67 9.49 -15.12
N PRO A 276 24.99 8.80 -16.05
CA PRO A 276 23.58 8.91 -16.46
C PRO A 276 22.58 8.16 -15.57
N ALA A 277 22.90 7.69 -14.39
CA ALA A 277 22.05 7.06 -13.36
C ALA A 277 21.33 5.75 -13.77
N LEU A 278 21.23 5.44 -15.05
CA LEU A 278 20.57 4.27 -15.60
C LEU A 278 21.55 3.09 -15.75
N PRO A 279 21.06 1.83 -15.82
CA PRO A 279 21.91 0.68 -16.11
C PRO A 279 22.70 0.84 -17.40
N GLU A 280 23.93 0.33 -17.44
CA GLU A 280 24.77 0.26 -18.65
C GLU A 280 24.19 -0.74 -19.65
N THR A 281 23.69 -1.88 -19.14
CA THR A 281 23.04 -2.91 -19.95
C THR A 281 21.75 -3.34 -19.28
N LEU A 282 20.63 -3.11 -19.97
CA LEU A 282 19.30 -3.60 -19.58
C LEU A 282 18.58 -4.01 -20.87
N GLN A 283 18.76 -5.25 -21.30
CA GLN A 283 18.22 -5.78 -22.55
C GLN A 283 17.69 -7.21 -22.36
N ASN A 284 16.75 -7.59 -23.21
CA ASN A 284 16.19 -8.95 -23.18
C ASN A 284 17.28 -9.98 -23.52
N ASN A 285 17.32 -11.06 -22.75
CA ASN A 285 18.28 -12.17 -22.89
C ASN A 285 19.76 -11.76 -22.75
N LEU A 286 20.04 -10.63 -22.13
CA LEU A 286 21.39 -10.24 -21.75
C LEU A 286 21.45 -10.04 -20.23
N PRO A 287 22.59 -10.41 -19.60
CA PRO A 287 22.81 -10.14 -18.19
C PRO A 287 22.76 -8.64 -17.86
N LEU A 288 22.17 -8.30 -16.74
CA LEU A 288 22.13 -6.93 -16.22
C LEU A 288 23.56 -6.44 -15.95
N THR A 289 23.84 -5.21 -16.37
CA THR A 289 24.97 -4.44 -15.86
C THR A 289 24.48 -3.09 -15.38
N TRP A 290 24.68 -2.83 -14.09
CA TRP A 290 24.39 -1.56 -13.44
C TRP A 290 25.45 -1.28 -12.38
N ASP A 291 26.56 -0.68 -12.83
CA ASP A 291 27.75 -0.47 -12.00
C ASP A 291 27.90 0.99 -11.54
N ARG A 292 27.80 1.93 -12.48
CA ARG A 292 27.94 3.38 -12.21
C ARG A 292 29.17 3.70 -11.34
N ASN A 293 30.35 3.23 -11.82
CA ASN A 293 31.63 3.42 -11.12
C ASN A 293 31.61 2.87 -9.68
N GLY A 294 31.05 1.68 -9.51
CA GLY A 294 30.98 0.99 -8.22
C GLY A 294 29.91 1.51 -7.26
N ALA A 295 28.93 2.31 -7.74
CA ALA A 295 27.95 2.96 -6.86
C ALA A 295 26.56 3.13 -7.50
N ALA A 296 26.06 2.12 -8.21
CA ALA A 296 24.77 2.18 -8.92
C ALA A 296 23.58 2.35 -7.97
N VAL A 297 23.52 1.56 -6.90
CA VAL A 297 22.45 1.59 -5.90
C VAL A 297 23.05 1.78 -4.51
N LYS A 298 22.55 2.74 -3.78
CA LYS A 298 22.85 2.95 -2.36
C LYS A 298 21.88 2.17 -1.50
N VAL A 299 22.44 1.46 -0.53
CA VAL A 299 21.66 0.62 0.38
C VAL A 299 22.03 0.96 1.82
N TYR A 300 21.03 1.34 2.63
CA TYR A 300 21.17 1.39 4.07
C TYR A 300 20.61 0.07 4.64
N ARG A 301 21.47 -0.75 5.18
CA ARG A 301 21.12 -2.02 5.81
C ARG A 301 21.12 -1.86 7.32
N VAL A 302 20.07 -2.32 7.98
CA VAL A 302 19.89 -2.08 9.41
C VAL A 302 19.25 -3.28 10.10
N LYS A 303 19.76 -3.63 11.29
CA LYS A 303 19.24 -4.72 12.11
C LYS A 303 17.93 -4.33 12.78
N GLY A 304 16.96 -5.24 12.76
CA GLY A 304 15.74 -5.13 13.55
C GLY A 304 15.97 -5.58 15.00
N ASN A 305 15.48 -4.82 15.96
CA ASN A 305 15.51 -5.20 17.36
C ASN A 305 14.14 -5.05 18.03
N LEU A 306 13.97 -5.62 19.22
CA LEU A 306 12.68 -5.64 19.93
C LEU A 306 12.14 -4.25 20.27
N THR A 307 13.00 -3.24 20.37
CA THR A 307 12.59 -1.87 20.75
C THR A 307 12.33 -0.94 19.56
N GLY A 308 12.67 -1.37 18.33
CA GLY A 308 12.56 -0.53 17.14
C GLY A 308 13.41 0.75 17.22
N ASN A 309 14.55 0.72 17.95
CA ASN A 309 15.41 1.90 18.12
C ASN A 309 16.26 2.18 16.88
N ASN A 310 16.54 1.18 16.07
CA ASN A 310 17.21 1.35 14.80
C ASN A 310 16.22 1.92 13.79
N SER A 311 16.67 2.87 12.97
CA SER A 311 15.73 3.64 12.15
C SER A 311 16.35 4.18 10.87
N PHE A 312 15.47 4.60 9.93
CA PHE A 312 15.83 5.30 8.72
C PHE A 312 14.82 6.41 8.41
N ASP A 313 15.28 7.55 7.94
CA ASP A 313 14.44 8.71 7.64
C ASP A 313 14.03 8.72 6.15
N LEU A 314 12.75 8.40 5.90
CA LEU A 314 12.17 8.36 4.56
C LEU A 314 11.87 9.75 3.99
N THR A 315 11.98 10.82 4.79
CA THR A 315 11.80 12.18 4.28
C THR A 315 12.99 12.64 3.46
N ASN A 316 14.17 12.15 3.78
CA ASN A 316 15.41 12.53 3.11
C ASN A 316 16.16 11.37 2.42
N TRP A 317 15.89 10.11 2.81
CA TRP A 317 16.57 8.91 2.30
C TRP A 317 18.10 8.93 2.45
N GLN A 318 18.61 9.67 3.43
CA GLN A 318 20.06 9.86 3.65
C GLN A 318 20.51 9.63 5.08
N SER A 319 19.60 9.68 6.04
CA SER A 319 19.92 9.53 7.45
C SER A 319 19.25 8.33 8.08
N GLY A 320 20.01 7.61 8.89
CA GLY A 320 19.54 6.47 9.66
C GLY A 320 20.38 6.29 10.91
N ASN A 321 19.90 5.45 11.81
CA ASN A 321 20.56 5.09 13.05
C ASN A 321 20.64 3.56 13.19
N GLY A 322 21.79 3.05 13.64
CA GLY A 322 22.01 1.64 13.94
C GLY A 322 22.21 0.73 12.71
N GLY A 323 22.45 1.29 11.54
CA GLY A 323 22.73 0.55 10.31
C GLY A 323 23.99 1.01 9.61
N GLU A 324 24.24 0.45 8.45
CA GLU A 324 25.44 0.66 7.65
C GLU A 324 25.10 0.90 6.18
N TRP A 325 25.91 1.72 5.49
CA TRP A 325 25.76 1.98 4.07
C TRP A 325 26.55 1.01 3.21
N PHE A 326 25.93 0.60 2.10
CA PHE A 326 26.56 -0.21 1.05
C PHE A 326 26.33 0.43 -0.33
N ASN A 327 27.26 0.17 -1.23
CA ASN A 327 27.01 0.26 -2.65
C ASN A 327 26.65 -1.14 -3.17
N TRP A 328 25.54 -1.25 -3.89
CA TRP A 328 25.25 -2.43 -4.68
C TRP A 328 25.45 -2.14 -6.16
N THR A 329 26.12 -3.06 -6.81
CA THR A 329 26.39 -3.03 -8.26
C THR A 329 26.09 -4.37 -8.87
N VAL A 330 25.78 -4.37 -10.15
CA VAL A 330 25.66 -5.59 -10.95
C VAL A 330 26.59 -5.48 -12.16
N SER A 331 27.47 -6.44 -12.33
CA SER A 331 28.31 -6.56 -13.50
C SER A 331 28.07 -7.90 -14.16
N ASN A 332 27.60 -7.86 -15.42
CA ASN A 332 27.30 -9.06 -16.20
C ASN A 332 26.48 -10.13 -15.41
N GLY A 333 25.41 -9.68 -14.73
CA GLY A 333 24.52 -10.56 -13.95
C GLY A 333 25.04 -10.96 -12.58
N VAL A 334 26.18 -10.44 -12.13
CA VAL A 334 26.75 -10.73 -10.80
C VAL A 334 26.56 -9.51 -9.90
N LEU A 335 25.80 -9.69 -8.81
CA LEU A 335 25.61 -8.68 -7.77
C LEU A 335 26.82 -8.63 -6.84
N THR A 336 27.28 -7.43 -6.54
CA THR A 336 28.34 -7.15 -5.56
C THR A 336 27.85 -6.14 -4.54
N GLU A 337 28.12 -6.40 -3.27
CA GLU A 337 27.80 -5.54 -2.12
C GLU A 337 29.11 -5.02 -1.53
N THR A 338 29.32 -3.70 -1.51
CA THR A 338 30.54 -3.10 -0.99
C THR A 338 30.21 -2.10 0.12
N PRO A 339 30.71 -2.26 1.35
CA PRO A 339 30.54 -1.28 2.42
C PRO A 339 31.06 0.10 2.00
N THR A 340 30.39 1.16 2.42
CA THR A 340 30.78 2.53 2.09
C THR A 340 30.40 3.52 3.18
N SER A 341 31.20 4.56 3.38
CA SER A 341 30.86 5.72 4.21
C SER A 341 30.30 6.88 3.39
N ILE A 342 30.28 6.76 2.05
CA ILE A 342 29.81 7.81 1.16
C ILE A 342 28.30 7.76 1.08
N LEU A 343 27.65 8.86 1.44
CA LEU A 343 26.21 9.02 1.35
C LEU A 343 25.71 9.03 -0.10
N PRO A 344 24.41 8.80 -0.34
CA PRO A 344 23.82 8.93 -1.67
C PRO A 344 24.15 10.29 -2.29
N GLN A 345 24.55 10.29 -3.56
CA GLN A 345 24.90 11.52 -4.28
C GLN A 345 23.69 12.23 -4.88
N CYS A 346 22.50 11.83 -4.48
CA CYS A 346 21.27 12.50 -4.82
C CYS A 346 21.09 13.68 -3.87
N SER A 347 21.32 14.90 -4.33
CA SER A 347 20.88 16.06 -3.56
C SER A 347 19.37 15.99 -3.40
N LEU A 348 18.88 16.34 -2.22
CA LEU A 348 17.44 16.56 -1.97
C LEU A 348 16.83 17.65 -2.86
N ALA A 349 17.67 18.39 -3.57
CA ALA A 349 17.30 19.30 -4.65
C ALA A 349 16.86 18.58 -5.94
N ALA A 350 16.81 17.25 -6.03
CA ALA A 350 15.69 16.70 -6.74
C ALA A 350 14.45 17.10 -5.94
N LYS A 351 14.07 18.37 -5.95
CA LYS A 351 12.69 18.75 -6.01
C LYS A 351 12.02 17.60 -6.74
N ILE A 352 11.21 16.79 -6.08
CA ILE A 352 9.91 16.50 -6.63
C ILE A 352 9.69 17.73 -7.47
N ASN A 353 9.66 17.61 -8.81
CA ASN A 353 8.99 18.63 -9.58
C ASN A 353 7.80 18.87 -8.71
N GLU A 354 7.79 19.99 -8.00
CA GLU A 354 6.58 20.53 -7.50
C GLU A 354 5.72 20.49 -8.76
N VAL A 355 4.94 19.41 -8.92
CA VAL A 355 3.61 19.59 -9.48
C VAL A 355 3.17 20.73 -8.64
N SER A 356 3.31 21.91 -9.22
CA SER A 356 3.24 23.22 -8.61
C SER A 356 2.36 23.07 -7.40
N ASN A 357 2.84 23.43 -6.20
CA ASN A 357 2.01 23.54 -5.01
C ASN A 357 0.96 24.63 -5.29
N GLN A 358 0.28 24.53 -6.41
CA GLN A 358 -1.03 25.08 -6.64
C GLN A 358 -1.88 24.30 -5.66
N LYS A 359 -2.03 24.89 -4.49
CA LYS A 359 -2.89 24.42 -3.42
C LYS A 359 -4.23 24.15 -4.06
N LEU A 360 -4.52 22.86 -4.35
CA LEU A 360 -5.79 22.48 -4.91
C LEU A 360 -6.87 22.90 -3.91
N LEU A 361 -7.67 23.85 -4.26
CA LEU A 361 -8.76 24.33 -3.44
C LEU A 361 -10.08 24.01 -4.13
N ILE A 362 -11.01 23.44 -3.36
CA ILE A 362 -12.40 23.32 -3.77
C ILE A 362 -13.23 24.24 -2.91
N TYR A 363 -13.92 25.18 -3.55
CA TYR A 363 -14.70 26.18 -2.83
C TYR A 363 -16.02 26.51 -3.57
N PRO A 364 -17.05 26.93 -2.83
CA PRO A 364 -17.14 26.98 -1.38
C PRO A 364 -17.16 25.57 -0.76
N ASN A 365 -16.59 25.44 0.42
CA ASN A 365 -16.68 24.20 1.21
C ASN A 365 -16.96 24.60 2.69
N PRO A 366 -18.19 24.40 3.22
CA PRO A 366 -19.32 23.65 2.67
C PRO A 366 -19.88 24.17 1.35
N CYS A 367 -20.39 23.23 0.53
CA CYS A 367 -20.94 23.51 -0.81
C CYS A 367 -22.47 23.37 -0.82
N LEU A 368 -23.16 24.36 -1.33
CA LEU A 368 -24.63 24.34 -1.45
C LEU A 368 -25.09 23.80 -2.81
N THR A 369 -24.53 24.32 -3.90
CA THR A 369 -24.99 24.01 -5.27
C THR A 369 -23.85 23.54 -6.18
N THR A 370 -22.83 24.37 -6.34
CA THR A 370 -21.68 24.09 -7.21
C THR A 370 -20.41 24.49 -6.51
N CYS A 371 -19.38 23.62 -6.56
CA CYS A 371 -18.05 23.93 -6.10
C CYS A 371 -17.13 24.20 -7.30
N ASN A 372 -16.21 25.14 -7.15
CA ASN A 372 -15.16 25.41 -8.11
C ASN A 372 -13.85 24.76 -7.65
N VAL A 373 -13.01 24.43 -8.60
CA VAL A 373 -11.67 23.90 -8.38
C VAL A 373 -10.66 24.95 -8.77
N GLU A 374 -9.78 25.33 -7.86
CA GLU A 374 -8.65 26.22 -8.12
C GLU A 374 -7.34 25.41 -8.01
N GLY A 375 -6.42 25.69 -8.92
CA GLY A 375 -5.13 25.00 -8.95
C GLY A 375 -5.08 23.72 -9.80
N TYR A 376 -6.17 23.38 -10.49
CA TYR A 376 -6.20 22.25 -11.43
C TYR A 376 -7.27 22.43 -12.49
N GLU A 377 -6.92 22.13 -13.75
CA GLU A 377 -7.85 22.04 -14.86
C GLU A 377 -7.79 20.63 -15.47
N GLY A 378 -8.92 19.92 -15.50
CA GLY A 378 -9.00 18.54 -15.97
C GLY A 378 -10.20 17.79 -15.42
N MET A 379 -10.12 16.46 -15.47
CA MET A 379 -11.23 15.61 -15.04
C MET A 379 -11.32 15.54 -13.51
N TYR A 380 -12.56 15.54 -12.99
CA TYR A 380 -12.86 15.20 -11.61
C TYR A 380 -13.83 14.02 -11.54
N THR A 381 -13.84 13.34 -10.40
CA THR A 381 -14.83 12.31 -10.05
C THR A 381 -15.26 12.48 -8.60
N VAL A 382 -16.57 12.52 -8.36
CA VAL A 382 -17.18 12.62 -7.03
C VAL A 382 -17.57 11.21 -6.57
N TYR A 383 -17.20 10.90 -5.34
CA TYR A 383 -17.53 9.63 -4.68
C TYR A 383 -18.36 9.90 -3.41
N ASP A 384 -19.24 8.98 -3.07
CA ASP A 384 -19.78 8.89 -1.71
C ASP A 384 -18.75 8.26 -0.75
N LEU A 385 -19.08 8.21 0.54
CA LEU A 385 -18.20 7.60 1.56
C LEU A 385 -18.06 6.08 1.44
N LEU A 386 -18.85 5.46 0.58
CA LEU A 386 -18.72 4.04 0.25
C LEU A 386 -17.86 3.80 -0.99
N GLY A 387 -17.24 4.87 -1.55
CA GLY A 387 -16.40 4.79 -2.74
C GLY A 387 -17.17 4.65 -4.06
N ARG A 388 -18.51 4.77 -4.05
CA ARG A 388 -19.30 4.72 -5.29
C ARG A 388 -19.14 6.02 -6.05
N VAL A 389 -18.86 5.93 -7.35
CA VAL A 389 -18.84 7.07 -8.24
C VAL A 389 -20.26 7.63 -8.36
N LEU A 390 -20.43 8.91 -8.08
CA LEU A 390 -21.69 9.62 -8.18
C LEU A 390 -21.78 10.41 -9.50
N ILE A 391 -20.75 11.18 -9.80
CA ILE A 391 -20.59 11.90 -11.07
C ILE A 391 -19.12 12.03 -11.44
N SER A 392 -18.86 12.25 -12.72
CA SER A 392 -17.56 12.70 -13.24
C SER A 392 -17.78 13.85 -14.22
N GLY A 393 -16.80 14.75 -14.32
CA GLY A 393 -16.88 15.90 -15.20
C GLY A 393 -15.54 16.60 -15.34
N HIS A 394 -15.54 17.77 -15.96
CA HIS A 394 -14.37 18.62 -16.12
C HIS A 394 -14.46 19.84 -15.20
N THR A 395 -13.35 20.19 -14.54
CA THR A 395 -13.31 21.26 -13.51
C THR A 395 -13.70 22.63 -14.02
N SER A 396 -13.55 22.91 -15.33
CA SER A 396 -13.97 24.17 -15.96
C SER A 396 -15.47 24.47 -15.82
N ASN A 397 -16.29 23.43 -15.61
CA ASN A 397 -17.75 23.58 -15.47
C ASN A 397 -18.21 23.61 -14.00
N GLY A 398 -17.25 23.57 -13.05
CA GLY A 398 -17.54 23.37 -11.64
C GLY A 398 -18.04 21.95 -11.33
N ILE A 399 -18.19 21.66 -10.05
CA ILE A 399 -18.69 20.37 -9.55
C ILE A 399 -20.13 20.58 -9.07
N PRO A 400 -21.14 20.08 -9.79
CA PRO A 400 -22.55 20.28 -9.40
C PRO A 400 -22.87 19.36 -8.21
N MET A 401 -23.25 19.96 -7.09
CA MET A 401 -23.61 19.28 -5.84
C MET A 401 -25.09 19.36 -5.50
N GLN A 402 -25.88 20.10 -6.27
CA GLN A 402 -27.30 20.39 -5.94
C GLN A 402 -28.20 19.15 -5.87
N SER A 403 -27.86 18.08 -6.59
CA SER A 403 -28.62 16.81 -6.58
C SER A 403 -28.25 15.86 -5.46
N PHE A 404 -27.21 16.19 -4.68
CA PHE A 404 -26.72 15.33 -3.62
C PHE A 404 -27.33 15.68 -2.27
N SER A 405 -27.55 14.68 -1.43
CA SER A 405 -28.00 14.86 -0.05
C SER A 405 -26.93 15.60 0.76
N ASN A 406 -27.33 16.27 1.86
CA ASN A 406 -26.37 16.84 2.79
C ASN A 406 -25.48 15.75 3.37
N GLY A 407 -24.17 16.00 3.39
CA GLY A 407 -23.19 15.01 3.82
C GLY A 407 -21.79 15.26 3.29
N LEU A 408 -20.89 14.37 3.65
CA LEU A 408 -19.49 14.42 3.21
C LEU A 408 -19.31 13.62 1.92
N TYR A 409 -18.56 14.18 0.99
CA TYR A 409 -18.21 13.57 -0.30
C TYR A 409 -16.71 13.66 -0.54
N LEU A 410 -16.19 12.75 -1.34
CA LEU A 410 -14.82 12.77 -1.84
C LEU A 410 -14.80 13.15 -3.29
N VAL A 411 -13.92 14.07 -3.64
CA VAL A 411 -13.68 14.44 -5.03
C VAL A 411 -12.25 14.13 -5.40
N LYS A 412 -12.07 13.23 -6.36
CA LYS A 412 -10.78 13.02 -7.01
C LYS A 412 -10.62 14.07 -8.12
N VAL A 413 -9.50 14.78 -8.09
CA VAL A 413 -9.11 15.80 -9.08
C VAL A 413 -7.66 15.50 -9.46
N GLY A 414 -7.42 15.00 -10.65
CA GLY A 414 -6.11 14.43 -11.00
C GLY A 414 -5.76 13.26 -10.07
N GLU A 415 -4.62 13.38 -9.42
CA GLU A 415 -4.15 12.38 -8.43
C GLU A 415 -4.54 12.75 -6.97
N HIS A 416 -5.26 13.86 -6.77
CA HIS A 416 -5.60 14.35 -5.44
C HIS A 416 -7.04 14.03 -5.04
N PHE A 417 -7.24 13.74 -3.74
CA PHE A 417 -8.58 13.64 -3.16
C PHE A 417 -8.84 14.81 -2.22
N VAL A 418 -9.99 15.44 -2.38
CA VAL A 418 -10.44 16.57 -1.56
C VAL A 418 -11.81 16.25 -0.98
N ARG A 419 -12.02 16.59 0.30
CA ARG A 419 -13.33 16.45 0.95
C ARG A 419 -14.19 17.65 0.63
N ILE A 420 -15.45 17.39 0.28
CA ILE A 420 -16.51 18.42 0.16
C ILE A 420 -17.61 18.10 1.15
N LEU A 421 -17.95 19.07 1.98
CA LEU A 421 -19.17 19.02 2.79
C LEU A 421 -20.32 19.64 2.00
N LYS A 422 -21.33 18.87 1.67
CA LYS A 422 -22.60 19.34 1.10
C LYS A 422 -23.53 19.73 2.25
N SER A 423 -23.99 20.96 2.24
CA SER A 423 -24.91 21.51 3.24
C SER A 423 -26.22 21.96 2.58
#